data_50c5189dae3a027e8b844f5bdc485690
#
_entry.id   50c5189dae3a027e8b844f5bdc485690
#
_cell.length_a   1.000
_cell.length_b   1.000
_cell.length_c   1.000
_cell.angle_alpha   90.00
_cell.angle_beta   90.00
_cell.angle_gamma   90.00
#
_symmetry.space_group_name_H-M   'P 1'
#
loop_
_entity.id
_entity.type
_entity.pdbx_description
1 polymer ?
#
loop_
_entity_poly.entity_id
_entity_poly.type
_entity_poly.pdbx_seq_one_letter_code
_entity_poly.pdbx_strand_id
1 'polypeptide(L)'
;MSKLFTYFANTSFSSVSTLELTMSASTEPGTRGNLTVEQQKSLQEAWVHLLRLGGDQDIPHDAPDKTNDFLQHFKNKSPEHFKKNLWETFLADHPDTSILRFLRARDWDVPKAMDMFVSSLNWRDERQVQKTIIGGGEAVSLKKSLTPDEEAFMAQYRSGKCYVRGTDNDNHPILAIKVRLHDPHKQTAEAMETFVLHNIETLRMMSREPNDKVCLIFDLTGFGLRNMDFHVVKFLVDILETRYPETLGVVLVHNAPFVFWGVWTVIKHWLDPVVASKIHFTSGTKGLLKFIPKANLQKSYGGEDPWEYKYVEAVPSENERMGSEEKKTKIQIERQELIDQFEQLTVEWATSQDSEASLEAKERRDELAQLLELNYWKLDPYIRSGTYYHRAGVVNRQGGVDFKAAR
;
A
#
# COMPACT_ATOMS: atom_id res chain seq x y z
N MET A 1 19.52 25.51 16.52
CA MET A 1 20.39 24.44 16.03
C MET A 1 21.00 23.51 17.09
N SER A 2 21.22 23.88 18.36
CA SER A 2 22.01 23.04 19.31
C SER A 2 21.16 22.12 20.24
N LYS A 3 19.83 22.17 20.23
CA LYS A 3 18.99 21.38 21.15
C LYS A 3 18.44 20.06 20.58
N LEU A 4 18.38 19.89 19.26
CA LEU A 4 17.93 18.62 18.66
C LEU A 4 19.01 17.53 18.70
N PHE A 5 20.28 17.89 18.54
CA PHE A 5 21.38 16.92 18.63
C PHE A 5 21.60 16.35 20.03
N THR A 6 21.18 17.07 21.08
CA THR A 6 21.38 16.64 22.48
C THR A 6 20.33 15.67 22.98
N TYR A 7 19.14 15.60 22.35
CA TYR A 7 18.07 14.71 22.77
C TYR A 7 18.31 13.24 22.35
N PHE A 8 19.02 13.01 21.24
CA PHE A 8 19.33 11.67 20.76
C PHE A 8 20.62 11.06 21.32
N ALA A 9 21.48 11.85 21.96
CA ALA A 9 22.76 11.38 22.49
C ALA A 9 22.66 10.63 23.84
N ASN A 10 21.49 10.63 24.50
CA ASN A 10 21.30 10.03 25.83
C ASN A 10 20.47 8.75 25.88
N THR A 11 20.09 8.17 24.76
CA THR A 11 19.60 6.79 24.71
C THR A 11 20.73 5.88 24.24
N SER A 12 21.29 5.11 25.16
CA SER A 12 22.29 4.10 24.88
C SER A 12 21.75 3.05 23.91
N PHE A 13 22.01 3.27 22.60
CA PHE A 13 21.89 2.22 21.58
C PHE A 13 23.15 1.38 21.63
N SER A 14 23.12 0.27 22.40
CA SER A 14 24.07 -0.81 22.23
C SER A 14 23.84 -1.47 20.88
N SER A 15 24.83 -1.37 20.01
CA SER A 15 25.07 -2.20 18.81
C SER A 15 23.86 -2.50 17.93
N VAL A 16 23.36 -1.48 17.23
CA VAL A 16 22.78 -1.68 15.90
C VAL A 16 23.94 -1.52 14.93
N SER A 17 24.32 -2.61 14.27
CA SER A 17 25.23 -2.57 13.13
C SER A 17 24.72 -1.49 12.19
N THR A 18 25.60 -0.60 11.81
CA THR A 18 25.42 0.37 10.72
C THR A 18 25.06 -0.44 9.46
N LEU A 19 23.78 -0.78 9.30
CA LEU A 19 23.23 -1.07 8.00
C LEU A 19 23.35 0.26 7.25
N GLU A 20 24.29 0.30 6.31
CA GLU A 20 24.32 1.29 5.25
C GLU A 20 22.99 1.18 4.51
N LEU A 21 22.01 1.95 4.96
CA LEU A 21 20.77 2.23 4.24
C LEU A 21 21.12 3.18 3.08
N THR A 22 21.92 2.69 2.13
CA THR A 22 21.90 3.23 0.79
C THR A 22 20.52 2.84 0.24
N MET A 23 19.54 3.72 0.40
CA MET A 23 18.31 3.65 -0.38
C MET A 23 18.73 3.72 -1.84
N SER A 24 18.77 2.58 -2.52
CA SER A 24 18.93 2.51 -3.96
C SER A 24 17.78 3.29 -4.56
N ALA A 25 18.07 4.46 -5.14
CA ALA A 25 17.08 5.21 -5.91
C ALA A 25 16.48 4.27 -6.95
N SER A 26 15.16 4.26 -7.10
CA SER A 26 14.50 3.49 -8.14
C SER A 26 15.05 3.92 -9.49
N THR A 27 15.41 2.96 -10.34
CA THR A 27 15.86 3.24 -11.70
C THR A 27 14.68 3.45 -12.65
N GLU A 28 13.46 3.20 -12.21
CA GLU A 28 12.26 3.34 -13.03
C GLU A 28 11.93 4.82 -13.29
N PRO A 29 11.69 5.22 -14.56
CA PRO A 29 11.33 6.60 -14.88
C PRO A 29 10.04 7.05 -14.17
N GLY A 30 10.03 8.30 -13.69
CA GLY A 30 8.88 8.86 -13.00
C GLY A 30 8.71 8.41 -11.56
N THR A 31 9.72 7.76 -10.98
CA THR A 31 9.78 7.41 -9.55
C THR A 31 10.69 8.38 -8.81
N ARG A 32 10.62 8.39 -7.49
CA ARG A 32 11.48 9.21 -6.63
C ARG A 32 12.95 8.92 -6.92
N GLY A 33 13.74 9.96 -7.14
CA GLY A 33 15.14 9.86 -7.55
C GLY A 33 15.36 9.74 -9.07
N ASN A 34 14.31 9.55 -9.89
CA ASN A 34 14.39 9.48 -11.34
C ASN A 34 13.24 10.27 -12.01
N LEU A 35 13.15 11.56 -11.68
CA LEU A 35 12.18 12.50 -12.24
C LEU A 35 12.86 13.44 -13.23
N THR A 36 12.18 13.76 -14.35
CA THR A 36 12.55 14.91 -15.17
C THR A 36 12.24 16.22 -14.45
N VAL A 37 12.74 17.34 -14.98
CA VAL A 37 12.44 18.68 -14.42
C VAL A 37 10.92 18.96 -14.45
N GLU A 38 10.24 18.58 -15.53
CA GLU A 38 8.79 18.75 -15.69
C GLU A 38 8.03 17.90 -14.69
N GLN A 39 8.45 16.65 -14.49
CA GLN A 39 7.85 15.73 -13.53
C GLN A 39 8.04 16.24 -12.08
N GLN A 40 9.20 16.80 -11.78
CA GLN A 40 9.43 17.41 -10.46
C GLN A 40 8.51 18.62 -10.24
N LYS A 41 8.31 19.48 -11.27
CA LYS A 41 7.36 20.59 -11.19
C LYS A 41 5.92 20.11 -10.98
N SER A 42 5.50 19.04 -11.66
CA SER A 42 4.18 18.44 -11.44
C SER A 42 4.02 17.94 -10.00
N LEU A 43 5.05 17.35 -9.41
CA LEU A 43 5.02 16.93 -8.01
C LEU A 43 4.95 18.12 -7.04
N GLN A 44 5.69 19.20 -7.32
CA GLN A 44 5.64 20.44 -6.55
C GLN A 44 4.24 21.07 -6.60
N GLU A 45 3.63 21.17 -7.80
CA GLU A 45 2.27 21.66 -7.98
C GLU A 45 1.25 20.79 -7.23
N ALA A 46 1.38 19.47 -7.29
CA ALA A 46 0.52 18.56 -6.55
C ALA A 46 0.59 18.82 -5.03
N TRP A 47 1.79 19.02 -4.48
CA TRP A 47 1.96 19.36 -3.07
C TRP A 47 1.34 20.70 -2.70
N VAL A 48 1.46 21.73 -3.55
CA VAL A 48 0.81 23.03 -3.34
C VAL A 48 -0.71 22.86 -3.16
N HIS A 49 -1.35 22.05 -4.00
CA HIS A 49 -2.78 21.76 -3.85
C HIS A 49 -3.11 21.04 -2.54
N LEU A 50 -2.32 20.03 -2.16
CA LEU A 50 -2.56 19.26 -0.93
C LEU A 50 -2.38 20.10 0.33
N LEU A 51 -1.36 20.95 0.38
CA LEU A 51 -1.11 21.86 1.50
C LEU A 51 -2.24 22.89 1.63
N ARG A 52 -2.73 23.47 0.54
CA ARG A 52 -3.90 24.36 0.54
C ARG A 52 -5.15 23.67 1.06
N LEU A 53 -5.42 22.44 0.62
CA LEU A 53 -6.55 21.64 1.14
C LEU A 53 -6.39 21.36 2.63
N GLY A 54 -5.17 21.22 3.12
CA GLY A 54 -4.81 21.08 4.54
C GLY A 54 -4.88 22.39 5.34
N GLY A 55 -5.20 23.52 4.69
CA GLY A 55 -5.36 24.82 5.35
C GLY A 55 -4.07 25.61 5.54
N ASP A 56 -2.99 25.25 4.84
CA ASP A 56 -1.72 25.98 4.91
C ASP A 56 -1.88 27.40 4.34
N GLN A 57 -1.47 28.41 5.13
CA GLN A 57 -1.58 29.84 4.79
C GLN A 57 -0.30 30.42 4.17
N ASP A 58 0.81 29.69 4.23
CA ASP A 58 2.12 30.18 3.80
C ASP A 58 2.34 29.99 2.29
N ILE A 59 1.36 29.43 1.59
CA ILE A 59 1.44 29.22 0.14
C ILE A 59 1.13 30.52 -0.60
N PRO A 60 2.00 31.00 -1.54
CA PRO A 60 1.80 32.21 -2.30
C PRO A 60 0.45 32.21 -3.06
N HIS A 61 -0.23 33.38 -3.08
CA HIS A 61 -1.55 33.54 -3.73
C HIS A 61 -1.52 33.39 -5.26
N ASP A 62 -0.36 33.57 -5.89
CA ASP A 62 -0.15 33.48 -7.34
C ASP A 62 0.08 32.04 -7.85
N ALA A 63 0.22 31.09 -6.96
CA ALA A 63 0.25 29.67 -7.36
C ALA A 63 -1.11 29.25 -7.95
N PRO A 64 -1.15 28.36 -8.98
CA PRO A 64 -2.38 27.99 -9.69
C PRO A 64 -3.51 27.57 -8.73
N ASP A 65 -4.65 28.29 -8.78
CA ASP A 65 -5.78 28.03 -7.87
C ASP A 65 -6.90 27.22 -8.55
N LYS A 66 -6.65 25.94 -8.75
CA LYS A 66 -7.70 24.95 -9.06
C LYS A 66 -8.06 24.08 -7.85
N THR A 67 -7.59 24.45 -6.67
CA THR A 67 -7.79 23.69 -5.44
C THR A 67 -9.27 23.52 -5.09
N ASN A 68 -10.10 24.52 -5.41
CA ASN A 68 -11.55 24.48 -5.18
C ASN A 68 -12.26 23.36 -5.96
N ASP A 69 -11.75 22.95 -7.12
CA ASP A 69 -12.33 21.86 -7.91
C ASP A 69 -12.23 20.52 -7.19
N PHE A 70 -11.19 20.33 -6.37
CA PHE A 70 -10.96 19.11 -5.61
C PHE A 70 -11.73 19.07 -4.29
N LEU A 71 -12.12 20.22 -3.75
CA LEU A 71 -12.91 20.33 -2.51
C LEU A 71 -14.26 19.63 -2.61
N GLN A 72 -14.80 19.43 -3.82
CA GLN A 72 -16.06 18.70 -4.00
C GLN A 72 -16.03 17.29 -3.39
N HIS A 73 -14.87 16.64 -3.33
CA HIS A 73 -14.72 15.31 -2.72
C HIS A 73 -14.70 15.35 -1.19
N PHE A 74 -14.42 16.52 -0.60
CA PHE A 74 -14.36 16.73 0.86
C PHE A 74 -15.42 17.72 1.36
N LYS A 75 -16.58 17.78 0.68
CA LYS A 75 -17.70 18.64 1.11
C LYS A 75 -18.02 18.40 2.58
N ASN A 76 -18.13 19.50 3.34
CA ASN A 76 -18.43 19.51 4.78
C ASN A 76 -17.37 18.89 5.70
N LYS A 77 -16.15 18.68 5.23
CA LYS A 77 -15.00 18.25 6.07
C LYS A 77 -14.02 19.41 6.25
N SER A 78 -13.41 19.50 7.44
CA SER A 78 -12.46 20.58 7.73
C SER A 78 -11.08 20.30 7.10
N PRO A 79 -10.23 21.34 6.93
CA PRO A 79 -8.83 21.16 6.54
C PRO A 79 -8.06 20.21 7.45
N GLU A 80 -8.30 20.26 8.77
CA GLU A 80 -7.65 19.35 9.75
C GLU A 80 -8.07 17.90 9.50
N HIS A 81 -9.34 17.67 9.13
CA HIS A 81 -9.81 16.33 8.77
C HIS A 81 -9.15 15.83 7.50
N PHE A 82 -9.01 16.71 6.48
CA PHE A 82 -8.27 16.39 5.26
C PHE A 82 -6.81 16.04 5.56
N LYS A 83 -6.10 16.90 6.30
CA LYS A 83 -4.70 16.70 6.70
C LYS A 83 -4.50 15.38 7.44
N LYS A 84 -5.38 15.06 8.38
CA LYS A 84 -5.36 13.78 9.08
C LYS A 84 -5.46 12.59 8.12
N ASN A 85 -6.45 12.58 7.20
CA ASN A 85 -6.64 11.50 6.24
C ASN A 85 -5.47 11.36 5.27
N LEU A 86 -4.89 12.49 4.83
CA LEU A 86 -3.70 12.53 3.99
C LEU A 86 -2.55 11.77 4.66
N TRP A 87 -2.21 12.15 5.88
CA TRP A 87 -1.07 11.58 6.60
C TRP A 87 -1.32 10.15 7.09
N GLU A 88 -2.55 9.76 7.38
CA GLU A 88 -2.92 8.37 7.65
C GLU A 88 -2.79 7.48 6.41
N THR A 89 -2.92 8.05 5.21
CA THR A 89 -2.82 7.29 3.95
C THR A 89 -1.38 6.94 3.57
N PHE A 90 -0.41 7.76 3.92
CA PHE A 90 1.00 7.52 3.56
C PHE A 90 1.61 6.31 4.29
N LEU A 91 1.14 5.99 5.50
CA LEU A 91 1.65 4.88 6.33
C LEU A 91 3.18 5.00 6.56
N ALA A 92 3.92 3.98 6.08
CA ALA A 92 5.39 3.94 6.10
C ALA A 92 6.03 4.41 4.78
N ASP A 93 5.22 4.72 3.77
CA ASP A 93 5.74 5.17 2.47
C ASP A 93 6.32 6.59 2.58
N HIS A 94 7.32 6.89 1.74
CA HIS A 94 7.69 8.28 1.50
C HIS A 94 6.47 9.02 0.89
N PRO A 95 6.06 10.18 1.40
CA PRO A 95 4.84 10.85 0.94
C PRO A 95 4.83 11.11 -0.58
N ASP A 96 5.98 11.52 -1.15
CA ASP A 96 6.10 11.76 -2.59
C ASP A 96 5.80 10.51 -3.42
N THR A 97 6.20 9.32 -2.96
CA THR A 97 5.96 8.05 -3.67
C THR A 97 4.47 7.79 -3.89
N SER A 98 3.66 8.03 -2.85
CA SER A 98 2.22 7.89 -2.95
C SER A 98 1.61 8.85 -3.99
N ILE A 99 2.03 10.13 -4.00
CA ILE A 99 1.55 11.13 -4.96
C ILE A 99 2.01 10.80 -6.38
N LEU A 100 3.26 10.39 -6.55
CA LEU A 100 3.84 10.04 -7.85
C LEU A 100 3.08 8.89 -8.53
N ARG A 101 2.51 7.93 -7.78
CA ARG A 101 1.66 6.87 -8.37
C ARG A 101 0.44 7.46 -9.08
N PHE A 102 -0.21 8.47 -8.50
CA PHE A 102 -1.36 9.12 -9.10
C PHE A 102 -0.98 10.02 -10.28
N LEU A 103 0.15 10.73 -10.19
CA LEU A 103 0.68 11.54 -11.29
C LEU A 103 1.01 10.65 -12.52
N ARG A 104 1.68 9.51 -12.33
CA ARG A 104 1.93 8.54 -13.41
C ARG A 104 0.63 7.97 -13.99
N ALA A 105 -0.32 7.61 -13.15
CA ALA A 105 -1.61 7.07 -13.57
C ALA A 105 -2.49 8.06 -14.36
N ARG A 106 -2.12 9.33 -14.40
CA ARG A 106 -2.81 10.39 -15.13
C ARG A 106 -1.88 11.15 -16.09
N ASP A 107 -0.81 10.48 -16.56
CA ASP A 107 0.13 11.01 -17.53
C ASP A 107 0.65 12.41 -17.16
N TRP A 108 0.89 12.66 -15.86
CA TRP A 108 1.37 13.91 -15.28
C TRP A 108 0.38 15.10 -15.41
N ASP A 109 -0.87 14.86 -15.75
CA ASP A 109 -1.95 15.85 -15.66
C ASP A 109 -2.30 16.07 -14.18
N VAL A 110 -1.71 17.12 -13.58
CA VAL A 110 -1.83 17.39 -12.13
C VAL A 110 -3.30 17.54 -11.70
N PRO A 111 -4.16 18.32 -12.38
CA PRO A 111 -5.58 18.40 -12.02
C PRO A 111 -6.26 17.02 -11.95
N LYS A 112 -6.10 16.18 -12.96
CA LYS A 112 -6.71 14.84 -12.98
C LYS A 112 -6.10 13.91 -11.93
N ALA A 113 -4.79 13.98 -11.70
CA ALA A 113 -4.12 13.21 -10.67
C ALA A 113 -4.62 13.59 -9.26
N MET A 114 -4.77 14.87 -8.99
CA MET A 114 -5.26 15.38 -7.70
C MET A 114 -6.75 15.05 -7.49
N ASP A 115 -7.59 15.19 -8.50
CA ASP A 115 -8.99 14.75 -8.43
C ASP A 115 -9.09 13.28 -8.02
N MET A 116 -8.32 12.43 -8.68
CA MET A 116 -8.28 10.99 -8.37
C MET A 116 -7.72 10.73 -6.96
N PHE A 117 -6.65 11.42 -6.55
CA PHE A 117 -6.03 11.23 -5.26
C PHE A 117 -6.94 11.66 -4.11
N VAL A 118 -7.53 12.86 -4.20
CA VAL A 118 -8.45 13.38 -3.18
C VAL A 118 -9.73 12.55 -3.11
N SER A 119 -10.25 12.10 -4.26
CA SER A 119 -11.36 11.13 -4.30
C SER A 119 -11.00 9.81 -3.61
N SER A 120 -9.75 9.32 -3.77
CA SER A 120 -9.27 8.12 -3.07
C SER A 120 -9.18 8.34 -1.57
N LEU A 121 -8.70 9.49 -1.10
CA LEU A 121 -8.65 9.83 0.33
C LEU A 121 -10.06 9.84 0.95
N ASN A 122 -11.03 10.46 0.26
CA ASN A 122 -12.42 10.50 0.72
C ASN A 122 -13.04 9.11 0.78
N TRP A 123 -12.84 8.30 -0.25
CA TRP A 123 -13.33 6.91 -0.29
C TRP A 123 -12.74 6.06 0.84
N ARG A 124 -11.43 6.22 1.17
CA ARG A 124 -10.78 5.54 2.30
C ARG A 124 -11.42 5.93 3.64
N ASP A 125 -11.73 7.21 3.81
CA ASP A 125 -12.37 7.74 5.00
C ASP A 125 -13.81 7.20 5.14
N GLU A 126 -14.62 7.24 4.08
CA GLU A 126 -15.99 6.71 4.07
C GLU A 126 -16.04 5.20 4.34
N ARG A 127 -15.09 4.45 3.79
CA ARG A 127 -14.90 3.01 4.06
C ARG A 127 -14.25 2.74 5.42
N GLN A 128 -13.86 3.76 6.16
CA GLN A 128 -13.15 3.66 7.43
C GLN A 128 -11.96 2.69 7.37
N VAL A 129 -11.19 2.74 6.27
CA VAL A 129 -10.09 1.80 6.00
C VAL A 129 -9.11 1.73 7.16
N GLN A 130 -8.74 2.88 7.74
CA GLN A 130 -7.83 2.93 8.89
C GLN A 130 -8.38 2.20 10.11
N LYS A 131 -9.67 2.37 10.42
CA LYS A 131 -10.28 1.82 11.64
C LYS A 131 -10.70 0.36 11.48
N THR A 132 -11.40 0.04 10.39
CA THR A 132 -12.03 -1.27 10.21
C THR A 132 -11.12 -2.28 9.52
N ILE A 133 -10.38 -1.84 8.49
CA ILE A 133 -9.53 -2.74 7.71
C ILE A 133 -8.17 -2.91 8.40
N ILE A 134 -7.47 -1.81 8.70
CA ILE A 134 -6.13 -1.83 9.29
C ILE A 134 -6.20 -2.15 10.79
N GLY A 135 -7.04 -1.43 11.53
CA GLY A 135 -7.18 -1.59 12.98
C GLY A 135 -8.00 -2.81 13.39
N GLY A 136 -9.07 -3.11 12.66
CA GLY A 136 -9.93 -4.29 12.91
C GLY A 136 -9.31 -5.58 12.37
N GLY A 137 -9.20 -5.67 11.06
CA GLY A 137 -8.55 -6.79 10.36
C GLY A 137 -8.90 -8.17 10.93
N GLU A 138 -7.89 -9.02 11.06
CA GLU A 138 -8.04 -10.38 11.57
C GLU A 138 -8.35 -10.47 13.08
N ALA A 139 -8.21 -9.35 13.83
CA ALA A 139 -8.59 -9.30 15.25
C ALA A 139 -10.09 -9.52 15.47
N VAL A 140 -10.93 -9.40 14.45
CA VAL A 140 -12.35 -9.75 14.53
C VAL A 140 -12.55 -11.18 15.01
N SER A 141 -11.65 -12.11 14.68
CA SER A 141 -11.69 -13.51 15.12
C SER A 141 -11.58 -13.70 16.63
N LEU A 142 -11.12 -12.69 17.36
CA LEU A 142 -10.99 -12.70 18.83
C LEU A 142 -12.30 -12.30 19.55
N LYS A 143 -13.32 -11.87 18.82
CA LYS A 143 -14.64 -11.53 19.38
C LYS A 143 -15.33 -12.78 19.94
N LYS A 144 -16.18 -12.61 20.95
CA LYS A 144 -16.99 -13.70 21.53
C LYS A 144 -18.00 -14.28 20.53
N SER A 145 -18.52 -13.45 19.63
CA SER A 145 -19.39 -13.85 18.54
C SER A 145 -19.08 -12.98 17.31
N LEU A 146 -19.00 -13.60 16.15
CA LEU A 146 -18.79 -12.93 14.88
C LEU A 146 -20.15 -12.71 14.20
N THR A 147 -20.23 -11.64 13.42
CA THR A 147 -21.30 -11.49 12.44
C THR A 147 -21.08 -12.47 11.28
N PRO A 148 -22.11 -12.76 10.48
CA PRO A 148 -21.94 -13.61 9.28
C PRO A 148 -20.84 -13.11 8.32
N ASP A 149 -20.71 -11.77 8.16
CA ASP A 149 -19.68 -11.19 7.30
C ASP A 149 -18.27 -11.35 7.89
N GLU A 150 -18.12 -11.23 9.20
CA GLU A 150 -16.84 -11.47 9.89
C GLU A 150 -16.42 -12.95 9.83
N GLU A 151 -17.37 -13.86 9.98
CA GLU A 151 -17.12 -15.30 9.79
C GLU A 151 -16.71 -15.60 8.35
N ALA A 152 -17.41 -15.04 7.38
CA ALA A 152 -17.12 -15.17 5.97
C ALA A 152 -15.75 -14.57 5.62
N PHE A 153 -15.40 -13.39 6.15
CA PHE A 153 -14.08 -12.78 6.01
C PHE A 153 -12.96 -13.70 6.53
N MET A 154 -13.10 -14.24 7.75
CA MET A 154 -12.10 -15.13 8.33
C MET A 154 -11.99 -16.46 7.57
N ALA A 155 -13.11 -16.96 7.03
CA ALA A 155 -13.12 -18.17 6.20
C ALA A 155 -12.25 -18.01 4.94
N GLN A 156 -12.13 -16.79 4.38
CA GLN A 156 -11.24 -16.54 3.24
C GLN A 156 -9.78 -16.80 3.60
N TYR A 157 -9.30 -16.32 4.77
CA TYR A 157 -7.95 -16.58 5.26
C TYR A 157 -7.73 -18.06 5.53
N ARG A 158 -8.64 -18.70 6.25
CA ARG A 158 -8.56 -20.13 6.60
C ARG A 158 -8.57 -21.06 5.39
N SER A 159 -9.18 -20.62 4.28
CA SER A 159 -9.21 -21.39 3.02
C SER A 159 -7.85 -21.51 2.33
N GLY A 160 -6.92 -20.58 2.58
CA GLY A 160 -5.65 -20.52 1.89
C GLY A 160 -5.76 -20.17 0.41
N LYS A 161 -6.86 -19.54 -0.02
CA LYS A 161 -7.07 -19.18 -1.42
C LYS A 161 -6.22 -17.99 -1.87
N CYS A 162 -5.75 -17.16 -0.94
CA CYS A 162 -4.94 -15.99 -1.23
C CYS A 162 -3.81 -15.87 -0.20
N TYR A 163 -2.57 -15.72 -0.66
CA TYR A 163 -1.42 -15.58 0.20
C TYR A 163 -0.22 -14.97 -0.52
N VAL A 164 0.67 -14.34 0.24
CA VAL A 164 1.95 -13.79 -0.24
C VAL A 164 3.07 -14.77 0.05
N ARG A 165 3.87 -15.10 -0.96
CA ARG A 165 5.06 -15.96 -0.79
C ARG A 165 6.07 -15.75 -1.90
N GLY A 166 7.33 -15.50 -1.51
CA GLY A 166 8.43 -15.29 -2.48
C GLY A 166 8.34 -13.99 -3.24
N THR A 167 9.27 -13.81 -4.18
CA THR A 167 9.34 -12.63 -5.07
C THR A 167 9.54 -13.06 -6.52
N ASP A 168 9.12 -12.21 -7.45
CA ASP A 168 9.38 -12.37 -8.89
C ASP A 168 10.83 -11.98 -9.28
N ASN A 169 11.13 -11.93 -10.59
CA ASN A 169 12.47 -11.59 -11.09
C ASN A 169 12.86 -10.12 -10.80
N ASP A 170 11.88 -9.24 -10.58
CA ASP A 170 12.07 -7.82 -10.29
C ASP A 170 11.97 -7.55 -8.78
N ASN A 171 11.98 -8.61 -7.95
CA ASN A 171 11.84 -8.59 -6.49
C ASN A 171 10.47 -8.09 -5.99
N HIS A 172 9.44 -8.06 -6.82
CA HIS A 172 8.09 -7.77 -6.34
C HIS A 172 7.53 -8.96 -5.53
N PRO A 173 6.87 -8.75 -4.39
CA PRO A 173 6.20 -9.82 -3.66
C PRO A 173 5.14 -10.50 -4.53
N ILE A 174 5.06 -11.82 -4.42
CA ILE A 174 4.08 -12.62 -5.16
C ILE A 174 2.84 -12.83 -4.32
N LEU A 175 1.69 -12.29 -4.78
CA LEU A 175 0.36 -12.62 -4.26
C LEU A 175 -0.27 -13.69 -5.14
N ALA A 176 -0.44 -14.89 -4.60
CA ALA A 176 -1.08 -16.01 -5.30
C ALA A 176 -2.56 -16.13 -4.89
N ILE A 177 -3.45 -16.24 -5.88
CA ILE A 177 -4.90 -16.42 -5.71
C ILE A 177 -5.31 -17.74 -6.38
N LYS A 178 -5.68 -18.75 -5.58
CA LYS A 178 -6.17 -20.05 -6.05
C LYS A 178 -7.68 -19.96 -6.32
N VAL A 179 -8.05 -19.61 -7.54
CA VAL A 179 -9.45 -19.29 -7.88
C VAL A 179 -10.39 -20.47 -7.68
N ARG A 180 -9.93 -21.73 -7.82
CA ARG A 180 -10.75 -22.94 -7.56
C ARG A 180 -11.28 -23.03 -6.11
N LEU A 181 -10.67 -22.32 -5.16
CA LEU A 181 -11.09 -22.29 -3.75
C LEU A 181 -12.11 -21.19 -3.46
N HIS A 182 -12.45 -20.37 -4.46
CA HIS A 182 -13.49 -19.36 -4.34
C HIS A 182 -14.86 -19.94 -4.70
N ASP A 183 -15.86 -19.60 -3.91
CA ASP A 183 -17.27 -19.92 -4.15
C ASP A 183 -18.10 -18.66 -3.82
N PRO A 184 -18.65 -17.96 -4.84
CA PRO A 184 -19.38 -16.72 -4.64
C PRO A 184 -20.64 -16.83 -3.79
N HIS A 185 -21.14 -18.06 -3.54
CA HIS A 185 -22.34 -18.29 -2.73
C HIS A 185 -22.06 -18.48 -1.23
N LYS A 186 -20.78 -18.53 -0.82
CA LYS A 186 -20.39 -18.78 0.58
C LYS A 186 -20.15 -17.52 1.41
N GLN A 187 -20.19 -16.36 0.79
CA GLN A 187 -19.97 -15.08 1.45
C GLN A 187 -20.74 -13.97 0.75
N THR A 188 -20.91 -12.86 1.46
CA THR A 188 -21.47 -11.62 0.90
C THR A 188 -20.43 -10.88 0.06
N ALA A 189 -20.91 -9.95 -0.76
CA ALA A 189 -20.02 -9.00 -1.47
C ALA A 189 -19.19 -8.20 -0.48
N GLU A 190 -19.78 -7.70 0.62
CA GLU A 190 -19.10 -6.90 1.65
C GLU A 190 -17.96 -7.67 2.32
N ALA A 191 -18.15 -8.94 2.67
CA ALA A 191 -17.10 -9.78 3.24
C ALA A 191 -15.93 -9.97 2.26
N MET A 192 -16.22 -10.11 0.95
CA MET A 192 -15.18 -10.23 -0.07
C MET A 192 -14.46 -8.91 -0.33
N GLU A 193 -15.17 -7.79 -0.39
CA GLU A 193 -14.55 -6.46 -0.50
C GLU A 193 -13.64 -6.17 0.69
N THR A 194 -14.10 -6.48 1.91
CA THR A 194 -13.29 -6.37 3.13
C THR A 194 -12.03 -7.23 3.06
N PHE A 195 -12.15 -8.46 2.57
CA PHE A 195 -11.01 -9.37 2.40
C PHE A 195 -10.01 -8.85 1.36
N VAL A 196 -10.49 -8.35 0.21
CA VAL A 196 -9.64 -7.77 -0.83
C VAL A 196 -8.90 -6.54 -0.30
N LEU A 197 -9.62 -5.62 0.35
CA LEU A 197 -9.02 -4.40 0.93
C LEU A 197 -7.99 -4.73 2.02
N HIS A 198 -8.28 -5.68 2.90
CA HIS A 198 -7.33 -6.09 3.95
C HIS A 198 -6.06 -6.70 3.35
N ASN A 199 -6.16 -7.48 2.26
CA ASN A 199 -4.98 -7.98 1.55
C ASN A 199 -4.17 -6.84 0.90
N ILE A 200 -4.83 -5.87 0.26
CA ILE A 200 -4.14 -4.72 -0.34
C ILE A 200 -3.42 -3.88 0.73
N GLU A 201 -4.09 -3.54 1.85
CA GLU A 201 -3.48 -2.75 2.93
C GLU A 201 -2.36 -3.52 3.66
N THR A 202 -2.44 -4.84 3.66
CA THR A 202 -1.37 -5.71 4.18
C THR A 202 -0.18 -5.78 3.20
N LEU A 203 -0.45 -5.88 1.91
CA LEU A 203 0.60 -5.83 0.87
C LEU A 203 1.33 -4.49 0.87
N ARG A 204 0.63 -3.36 1.02
CA ARG A 204 1.25 -2.03 1.13
C ARG A 204 2.26 -1.94 2.28
N MET A 205 2.02 -2.65 3.38
CA MET A 205 2.98 -2.73 4.48
C MET A 205 4.27 -3.47 4.06
N MET A 206 4.17 -4.43 3.14
CA MET A 206 5.27 -5.28 2.70
C MET A 206 5.96 -4.79 1.43
N SER A 207 5.24 -4.07 0.56
CA SER A 207 5.73 -3.58 -0.74
C SER A 207 6.05 -2.09 -0.63
N ARG A 208 7.33 -1.76 -0.48
CA ARG A 208 7.82 -0.38 -0.33
C ARG A 208 8.96 -0.12 -1.30
N GLU A 209 9.23 1.16 -1.58
CA GLU A 209 10.37 1.52 -2.42
C GLU A 209 11.65 0.77 -2.00
N PRO A 210 12.47 0.34 -2.97
CA PRO A 210 12.31 0.50 -4.42
C PRO A 210 11.36 -0.55 -5.05
N ASN A 211 10.80 -1.51 -4.30
CA ASN A 211 10.00 -2.64 -4.77
C ASN A 211 8.53 -2.49 -4.35
N ASP A 212 7.91 -1.39 -4.76
CA ASP A 212 6.56 -0.98 -4.35
C ASP A 212 5.42 -1.55 -5.22
N LYS A 213 5.74 -2.49 -6.12
CA LYS A 213 4.80 -3.21 -6.97
C LYS A 213 4.60 -4.65 -6.51
N VAL A 214 3.60 -5.31 -7.06
CA VAL A 214 3.20 -6.69 -6.73
C VAL A 214 3.12 -7.54 -7.98
N CYS A 215 3.64 -8.76 -7.92
CA CYS A 215 3.37 -9.84 -8.88
C CYS A 215 2.10 -10.58 -8.43
N LEU A 216 1.06 -10.56 -9.27
CA LEU A 216 -0.23 -11.18 -8.96
C LEU A 216 -0.40 -12.46 -9.79
N ILE A 217 -0.61 -13.61 -9.13
CA ILE A 217 -0.92 -14.88 -9.79
C ILE A 217 -2.39 -15.23 -9.58
N PHE A 218 -3.17 -15.23 -10.66
CA PHE A 218 -4.47 -15.89 -10.71
C PHE A 218 -4.30 -17.34 -11.16
N ASP A 219 -4.24 -18.26 -10.19
CA ASP A 219 -4.16 -19.70 -10.47
C ASP A 219 -5.54 -20.24 -10.80
N LEU A 220 -5.75 -20.48 -12.11
CA LEU A 220 -6.97 -21.05 -12.68
C LEU A 220 -6.95 -22.58 -12.78
N THR A 221 -5.95 -23.26 -12.19
CA THR A 221 -5.90 -24.72 -12.13
C THR A 221 -7.15 -25.25 -11.43
N GLY A 222 -7.97 -26.02 -12.15
CA GLY A 222 -9.24 -26.54 -11.62
C GLY A 222 -10.38 -25.52 -11.55
N PHE A 223 -10.24 -24.35 -12.20
CA PHE A 223 -11.32 -23.36 -12.33
C PHE A 223 -12.49 -23.94 -13.12
N GLY A 224 -13.70 -23.65 -12.62
CA GLY A 224 -14.98 -23.82 -13.30
C GLY A 224 -15.84 -22.57 -13.17
N LEU A 225 -16.93 -22.45 -13.97
CA LEU A 225 -17.81 -21.27 -13.92
C LEU A 225 -18.43 -21.02 -12.54
N ARG A 226 -18.55 -22.05 -11.71
CA ARG A 226 -18.99 -21.93 -10.30
C ARG A 226 -18.05 -21.09 -9.41
N ASN A 227 -16.81 -20.92 -9.86
CA ASN A 227 -15.80 -20.11 -9.12
C ASN A 227 -15.79 -18.67 -9.61
N MET A 228 -16.57 -18.35 -10.66
CA MET A 228 -16.57 -17.00 -11.23
C MET A 228 -17.42 -16.06 -10.38
N ASP A 229 -16.79 -14.96 -9.97
CA ASP A 229 -17.42 -13.86 -9.25
C ASP A 229 -17.10 -12.55 -9.97
N PHE A 230 -18.03 -12.13 -10.83
CA PHE A 230 -17.88 -10.89 -11.61
C PHE A 230 -17.86 -9.64 -10.73
N HIS A 231 -18.57 -9.67 -9.58
CA HIS A 231 -18.57 -8.54 -8.65
C HIS A 231 -17.17 -8.32 -8.07
N VAL A 232 -16.54 -9.38 -7.56
CA VAL A 232 -15.19 -9.28 -6.96
C VAL A 232 -14.14 -8.90 -8.00
N VAL A 233 -14.21 -9.44 -9.22
CA VAL A 233 -13.28 -9.07 -10.30
C VAL A 233 -13.44 -7.60 -10.66
N LYS A 234 -14.68 -7.12 -10.84
CA LYS A 234 -14.94 -5.71 -11.15
C LYS A 234 -14.48 -4.80 -10.03
N PHE A 235 -14.76 -5.15 -8.78
CA PHE A 235 -14.30 -4.41 -7.62
C PHE A 235 -12.77 -4.33 -7.59
N LEU A 236 -12.07 -5.45 -7.81
CA LEU A 236 -10.61 -5.48 -7.83
C LEU A 236 -10.03 -4.59 -8.94
N VAL A 237 -10.60 -4.65 -10.14
CA VAL A 237 -10.18 -3.78 -11.26
C VAL A 237 -10.39 -2.31 -10.90
N ASP A 238 -11.59 -1.94 -10.43
CA ASP A 238 -11.93 -0.57 -10.07
C ASP A 238 -10.97 0.01 -9.03
N ILE A 239 -10.74 -0.70 -7.91
CA ILE A 239 -9.88 -0.18 -6.84
C ILE A 239 -8.40 -0.09 -7.24
N LEU A 240 -7.89 -1.02 -8.05
CA LEU A 240 -6.51 -0.98 -8.53
C LEU A 240 -6.29 0.16 -9.54
N GLU A 241 -7.30 0.48 -10.35
CA GLU A 241 -7.22 1.57 -11.33
C GLU A 241 -7.48 2.95 -10.70
N THR A 242 -8.33 3.05 -9.65
CA THR A 242 -8.80 4.33 -9.14
C THR A 242 -8.34 4.68 -7.73
N ARG A 243 -8.01 3.68 -6.88
CA ARG A 243 -7.67 3.88 -5.46
C ARG A 243 -6.23 3.50 -5.11
N TYR A 244 -5.69 2.51 -5.83
CA TYR A 244 -4.32 2.00 -5.63
C TYR A 244 -3.59 1.90 -6.98
N PRO A 245 -3.49 3.03 -7.74
CA PRO A 245 -2.88 3.00 -9.06
C PRO A 245 -1.40 2.65 -8.97
N GLU A 246 -0.84 2.16 -10.08
CA GLU A 246 0.58 1.87 -10.26
C GLU A 246 1.19 0.88 -9.25
N THR A 247 0.35 0.04 -8.61
CA THR A 247 0.80 -0.99 -7.66
C THR A 247 1.02 -2.37 -8.30
N LEU A 248 0.57 -2.58 -9.54
CA LEU A 248 0.78 -3.83 -10.26
C LEU A 248 2.09 -3.81 -11.06
N GLY A 249 2.98 -4.77 -10.80
CA GLY A 249 4.14 -5.07 -11.64
C GLY A 249 3.75 -5.98 -12.79
N VAL A 250 3.34 -7.21 -12.48
CA VAL A 250 2.90 -8.21 -13.45
C VAL A 250 1.69 -8.99 -12.95
N VAL A 251 0.81 -9.39 -13.86
CA VAL A 251 -0.35 -10.25 -13.58
C VAL A 251 -0.23 -11.53 -14.38
N LEU A 252 -0.13 -12.67 -13.72
CA LEU A 252 0.00 -13.98 -14.30
C LEU A 252 -1.32 -14.75 -14.22
N VAL A 253 -2.02 -14.90 -15.33
CA VAL A 253 -3.21 -15.76 -15.44
C VAL A 253 -2.73 -17.17 -15.78
N HIS A 254 -2.63 -18.01 -14.74
CA HIS A 254 -1.97 -19.31 -14.80
C HIS A 254 -2.96 -20.44 -15.03
N ASN A 255 -2.62 -21.34 -15.99
CA ASN A 255 -3.41 -22.55 -16.33
C ASN A 255 -4.88 -22.26 -16.64
N ALA A 256 -5.16 -21.22 -17.44
CA ALA A 256 -6.51 -20.87 -17.85
C ALA A 256 -7.15 -22.04 -18.66
N PRO A 257 -8.24 -22.67 -18.17
CA PRO A 257 -8.95 -23.71 -18.91
C PRO A 257 -9.76 -23.11 -20.07
N PHE A 258 -10.19 -23.96 -21.01
CA PHE A 258 -10.92 -23.50 -22.20
C PHE A 258 -12.16 -22.66 -21.85
N VAL A 259 -12.90 -23.04 -20.81
CA VAL A 259 -14.10 -22.33 -20.36
C VAL A 259 -13.83 -20.90 -19.89
N PHE A 260 -12.60 -20.59 -19.46
CA PHE A 260 -12.20 -19.24 -19.02
C PHE A 260 -12.18 -18.22 -20.17
N TRP A 261 -11.95 -18.65 -21.40
CA TRP A 261 -11.86 -17.71 -22.54
C TRP A 261 -13.17 -16.96 -22.80
N GLY A 262 -14.32 -17.59 -22.50
CA GLY A 262 -15.62 -16.91 -22.52
C GLY A 262 -15.71 -15.81 -21.45
N VAL A 263 -15.20 -16.07 -20.25
CA VAL A 263 -15.12 -15.11 -19.15
C VAL A 263 -14.16 -13.96 -19.50
N TRP A 264 -13.00 -14.29 -20.06
CA TRP A 264 -12.00 -13.32 -20.46
C TRP A 264 -12.51 -12.31 -21.50
N THR A 265 -13.39 -12.73 -22.43
CA THR A 265 -14.00 -11.80 -23.40
C THR A 265 -14.80 -10.68 -22.72
N VAL A 266 -15.33 -10.90 -21.52
CA VAL A 266 -16.03 -9.89 -20.71
C VAL A 266 -15.03 -9.05 -19.93
N ILE A 267 -14.14 -9.68 -19.16
CA ILE A 267 -13.21 -9.00 -18.25
C ILE A 267 -12.29 -8.01 -18.99
N LYS A 268 -11.76 -8.40 -20.15
CA LYS A 268 -10.81 -7.57 -20.91
C LYS A 268 -11.35 -6.18 -21.30
N HIS A 269 -12.70 -6.01 -21.35
CA HIS A 269 -13.32 -4.72 -21.66
C HIS A 269 -13.41 -3.78 -20.46
N TRP A 270 -13.15 -4.27 -19.27
CA TRP A 270 -13.11 -3.45 -18.05
C TRP A 270 -11.72 -2.90 -17.76
N LEU A 271 -10.69 -3.47 -18.38
CA LEU A 271 -9.30 -3.17 -18.08
C LEU A 271 -8.81 -1.94 -18.85
N ASP A 272 -8.17 -1.04 -18.12
CA ASP A 272 -7.34 0.00 -18.71
C ASP A 272 -6.21 -0.61 -19.57
N PRO A 273 -5.79 0.01 -20.69
CA PRO A 273 -4.72 -0.48 -21.52
C PRO A 273 -3.39 -0.73 -20.79
N VAL A 274 -3.04 0.09 -19.80
CA VAL A 274 -1.82 -0.07 -18.98
C VAL A 274 -1.91 -1.34 -18.12
N VAL A 275 -3.04 -1.57 -17.47
CA VAL A 275 -3.29 -2.78 -16.68
C VAL A 275 -3.33 -4.02 -17.60
N ALA A 276 -4.00 -3.92 -18.75
CA ALA A 276 -4.08 -5.00 -19.72
C ALA A 276 -2.69 -5.43 -20.24
N SER A 277 -1.77 -4.49 -20.44
CA SER A 277 -0.40 -4.76 -20.88
C SER A 277 0.44 -5.56 -19.90
N LYS A 278 0.09 -5.51 -18.59
CA LYS A 278 0.77 -6.23 -17.50
C LYS A 278 0.27 -7.69 -17.36
N ILE A 279 -0.77 -8.10 -18.11
CA ILE A 279 -1.39 -9.43 -17.99
C ILE A 279 -0.73 -10.42 -18.94
N HIS A 280 -0.21 -11.52 -18.39
CA HIS A 280 0.41 -12.60 -19.12
C HIS A 280 -0.28 -13.93 -18.82
N PHE A 281 -0.62 -14.66 -19.90
CA PHE A 281 -1.14 -16.02 -19.76
C PHE A 281 0.01 -17.01 -19.68
N THR A 282 0.03 -17.83 -18.63
CA THR A 282 1.08 -18.82 -18.38
C THR A 282 0.48 -20.23 -18.26
N SER A 283 1.25 -21.24 -18.62
CA SER A 283 0.86 -22.64 -18.49
C SER A 283 2.01 -23.49 -17.99
N GLY A 284 1.72 -24.34 -17.01
CA GLY A 284 2.68 -25.22 -16.35
C GLY A 284 3.87 -24.46 -15.73
N THR A 285 4.78 -25.19 -15.12
CA THR A 285 5.95 -24.64 -14.42
C THR A 285 6.81 -23.74 -15.32
N LYS A 286 7.07 -24.16 -16.57
CA LYS A 286 7.91 -23.40 -17.50
C LYS A 286 7.35 -21.99 -17.81
N GLY A 287 6.02 -21.84 -17.77
CA GLY A 287 5.37 -20.54 -17.96
C GLY A 287 5.67 -19.58 -16.79
N LEU A 288 5.60 -20.06 -15.56
CA LEU A 288 5.88 -19.27 -14.35
C LEU A 288 7.38 -18.93 -14.21
N LEU A 289 8.27 -19.87 -14.57
CA LEU A 289 9.73 -19.67 -14.49
C LEU A 289 10.28 -18.56 -15.40
N LYS A 290 9.46 -18.01 -16.30
CA LYS A 290 9.83 -16.81 -17.08
C LYS A 290 9.81 -15.54 -16.22
N PHE A 291 8.98 -15.53 -15.18
CA PHE A 291 8.73 -14.38 -14.31
C PHE A 291 9.24 -14.57 -12.89
N ILE A 292 9.38 -15.81 -12.42
CA ILE A 292 9.65 -16.14 -11.03
C ILE A 292 10.86 -17.06 -10.94
N PRO A 293 11.88 -16.71 -10.13
CA PRO A 293 13.01 -17.59 -9.89
C PRO A 293 12.52 -18.93 -9.30
N LYS A 294 13.11 -20.04 -9.76
CA LYS A 294 12.72 -21.39 -9.31
C LYS A 294 12.79 -21.57 -7.79
N ALA A 295 13.77 -20.94 -7.15
CA ALA A 295 13.95 -20.95 -5.69
C ALA A 295 12.87 -20.16 -4.93
N ASN A 296 12.12 -19.26 -5.60
CA ASN A 296 11.03 -18.46 -5.04
C ASN A 296 9.65 -19.05 -5.36
N LEU A 297 9.61 -20.03 -6.27
CA LEU A 297 8.40 -20.69 -6.68
C LEU A 297 8.16 -21.94 -5.83
N GLN A 298 6.95 -22.12 -5.32
CA GLN A 298 6.57 -23.25 -4.49
C GLN A 298 6.62 -24.58 -5.25
N LYS A 299 6.91 -25.68 -4.53
CA LYS A 299 6.88 -27.05 -5.09
C LYS A 299 5.54 -27.40 -5.72
N SER A 300 4.41 -26.88 -5.20
CA SER A 300 3.08 -27.08 -5.77
C SER A 300 2.93 -26.50 -7.18
N TYR A 301 3.78 -25.55 -7.57
CA TYR A 301 3.91 -25.00 -8.92
C TYR A 301 5.13 -25.53 -9.69
N GLY A 302 5.84 -26.54 -9.14
CA GLY A 302 7.04 -27.11 -9.73
C GLY A 302 8.34 -26.36 -9.45
N GLY A 303 8.34 -25.46 -8.49
CA GLY A 303 9.53 -24.77 -7.98
C GLY A 303 10.30 -25.56 -6.93
N GLU A 304 11.14 -24.87 -6.16
CA GLU A 304 12.00 -25.45 -5.12
C GLU A 304 11.53 -25.14 -3.69
N ASP A 305 10.68 -24.11 -3.48
CA ASP A 305 10.19 -23.75 -2.17
C ASP A 305 9.19 -24.80 -1.63
N PRO A 306 9.53 -25.50 -0.53
CA PRO A 306 8.66 -26.54 0.03
C PRO A 306 7.49 -26.00 0.85
N TRP A 307 7.39 -24.66 1.02
CA TRP A 307 6.39 -24.05 1.86
C TRP A 307 4.97 -24.28 1.34
N GLU A 308 4.06 -24.54 2.26
CA GLU A 308 2.63 -24.64 2.02
C GLU A 308 1.86 -23.72 2.97
N TYR A 309 0.79 -23.10 2.47
CA TYR A 309 -0.03 -22.23 3.27
C TYR A 309 -0.75 -23.01 4.37
N LYS A 310 -0.57 -22.54 5.61
CA LYS A 310 -1.34 -22.98 6.77
C LYS A 310 -1.70 -21.75 7.60
N TYR A 311 -2.99 -21.47 7.74
CA TYR A 311 -3.42 -20.33 8.54
C TYR A 311 -3.04 -20.53 10.01
N VAL A 312 -2.53 -19.45 10.63
CA VAL A 312 -2.23 -19.38 12.06
C VAL A 312 -3.25 -18.45 12.70
N GLU A 313 -4.04 -18.97 13.63
CA GLU A 313 -5.10 -18.19 14.29
C GLU A 313 -4.53 -17.03 15.12
N ALA A 314 -5.29 -15.93 15.18
CA ALA A 314 -4.97 -14.78 16.01
C ALA A 314 -5.00 -15.15 17.50
N VAL A 315 -4.16 -14.47 18.29
CA VAL A 315 -4.15 -14.61 19.76
C VAL A 315 -4.35 -13.26 20.41
N PRO A 316 -5.06 -13.17 21.56
CA PRO A 316 -5.36 -11.89 22.20
C PRO A 316 -4.14 -11.02 22.47
N SER A 317 -3.02 -11.61 22.89
CA SER A 317 -1.79 -10.91 23.25
C SER A 317 -1.12 -10.15 22.10
N GLU A 318 -1.38 -10.50 20.85
CA GLU A 318 -0.75 -9.82 19.69
C GLU A 318 -1.22 -8.37 19.52
N ASN A 319 -2.39 -8.01 20.10
CA ASN A 319 -3.03 -6.70 19.99
C ASN A 319 -3.05 -5.89 21.30
N GLU A 320 -2.35 -6.34 22.35
CA GLU A 320 -2.35 -5.67 23.68
C GLU A 320 -1.91 -4.21 23.63
N ARG A 321 -0.97 -3.87 22.73
CA ARG A 321 -0.48 -2.50 22.56
C ARG A 321 -1.55 -1.53 22.08
N MET A 322 -2.55 -2.00 21.34
CA MET A 322 -3.64 -1.16 20.85
C MET A 322 -4.48 -0.55 21.97
N GLY A 323 -4.49 -1.16 23.16
CA GLY A 323 -5.14 -0.60 24.37
C GLY A 323 -4.31 0.46 25.10
N SER A 324 -3.07 0.74 24.69
CA SER A 324 -2.18 1.68 25.40
C SER A 324 -2.29 3.10 24.82
N GLU A 325 -3.38 3.80 25.12
CA GLU A 325 -3.66 5.14 24.57
C GLU A 325 -2.57 6.16 24.91
N GLU A 326 -2.01 6.16 26.14
CA GLU A 326 -0.95 7.09 26.55
C GLU A 326 0.29 6.96 25.65
N LYS A 327 0.76 5.73 25.41
CA LYS A 327 1.94 5.49 24.55
C LYS A 327 1.65 5.83 23.10
N LYS A 328 0.46 5.49 22.61
CA LYS A 328 0.00 5.83 21.27
C LYS A 328 0.00 7.34 21.06
N THR A 329 -0.60 8.09 21.99
CA THR A 329 -0.68 9.56 21.93
C THR A 329 0.71 10.19 21.92
N LYS A 330 1.65 9.70 22.74
CA LYS A 330 3.03 10.20 22.71
C LYS A 330 3.69 10.04 21.35
N ILE A 331 3.55 8.87 20.71
CA ILE A 331 4.13 8.62 19.39
C ILE A 331 3.43 9.47 18.32
N GLN A 332 2.12 9.71 18.46
CA GLN A 332 1.36 10.58 17.55
C GLN A 332 1.78 12.04 17.66
N ILE A 333 2.12 12.54 18.87
CA ILE A 333 2.67 13.88 19.05
C ILE A 333 4.03 14.00 18.36
N GLU A 334 4.94 13.05 18.59
CA GLU A 334 6.24 13.01 17.88
C GLU A 334 6.04 12.99 16.34
N ARG A 335 5.04 12.24 15.86
CA ARG A 335 4.70 12.19 14.44
C ARG A 335 4.19 13.52 13.90
N GLN A 336 3.35 14.22 14.66
CA GLN A 336 2.81 15.51 14.26
C GLN A 336 3.93 16.56 14.12
N GLU A 337 4.89 16.58 15.03
CA GLU A 337 6.05 17.48 14.94
C GLU A 337 6.88 17.21 13.67
N LEU A 338 7.06 15.94 13.28
CA LEU A 338 7.74 15.59 12.04
C LEU A 338 6.92 15.99 10.80
N ILE A 339 5.61 15.83 10.84
CA ILE A 339 4.68 16.25 9.79
C ILE A 339 4.77 17.76 9.56
N ASP A 340 4.68 18.54 10.62
CA ASP A 340 4.69 20.00 10.53
C ASP A 340 6.02 20.51 9.93
N GLN A 341 7.15 19.91 10.31
CA GLN A 341 8.45 20.22 9.71
C GLN A 341 8.52 19.79 8.23
N PHE A 342 7.99 18.63 7.88
CA PHE A 342 7.97 18.15 6.50
C PHE A 342 7.12 19.07 5.61
N GLU A 343 5.94 19.50 6.08
CA GLU A 343 5.06 20.42 5.35
C GLU A 343 5.73 21.79 5.16
N GLN A 344 6.36 22.34 6.19
CA GLN A 344 7.09 23.59 6.10
C GLN A 344 8.20 23.54 5.04
N LEU A 345 9.03 22.48 5.06
CA LEU A 345 10.05 22.29 4.04
C LEU A 345 9.46 22.01 2.66
N THR A 346 8.26 21.45 2.60
CA THR A 346 7.55 21.23 1.33
C THR A 346 7.09 22.54 0.72
N VAL A 347 6.61 23.49 1.52
CA VAL A 347 6.30 24.85 1.04
C VAL A 347 7.58 25.50 0.48
N GLU A 348 8.68 25.48 1.24
CA GLU A 348 9.96 26.04 0.79
C GLU A 348 10.45 25.41 -0.51
N TRP A 349 10.47 24.07 -0.59
CA TRP A 349 10.87 23.34 -1.79
C TRP A 349 9.97 23.62 -3.01
N ALA A 350 8.67 23.73 -2.82
CA ALA A 350 7.71 23.86 -3.91
C ALA A 350 7.56 25.31 -4.41
N THR A 351 7.88 26.31 -3.59
CA THR A 351 7.61 27.73 -3.91
C THR A 351 8.85 28.60 -4.03
N SER A 352 10.03 28.13 -3.59
CA SER A 352 11.27 28.90 -3.67
C SER A 352 11.68 29.17 -5.12
N GLN A 353 12.04 30.43 -5.40
CA GLN A 353 12.66 30.84 -6.64
C GLN A 353 14.18 30.60 -6.64
N ASP A 354 14.77 30.37 -5.47
CA ASP A 354 16.17 30.03 -5.30
C ASP A 354 16.34 28.50 -5.45
N SER A 355 17.12 28.11 -6.46
CA SER A 355 17.36 26.70 -6.76
C SER A 355 18.19 25.97 -5.69
N GLU A 356 19.09 26.68 -5.00
CA GLU A 356 19.92 26.11 -3.93
C GLU A 356 19.07 25.88 -2.68
N ALA A 357 18.26 26.85 -2.26
CA ALA A 357 17.33 26.72 -1.15
C ALA A 357 16.29 25.59 -1.41
N SER A 358 15.75 25.51 -2.64
CA SER A 358 14.83 24.45 -3.03
C SER A 358 15.48 23.06 -2.95
N LEU A 359 16.75 22.92 -3.37
CA LEU A 359 17.47 21.65 -3.29
C LEU A 359 17.76 21.26 -1.83
N GLU A 360 18.22 22.20 -1.00
CA GLU A 360 18.45 21.95 0.43
C GLU A 360 17.15 21.52 1.14
N ALA A 361 16.04 22.22 0.86
CA ALA A 361 14.74 21.86 1.41
C ALA A 361 14.32 20.43 0.97
N LYS A 362 14.58 20.04 -0.27
CA LYS A 362 14.31 18.69 -0.77
C LYS A 362 15.10 17.62 0.00
N GLU A 363 16.40 17.81 0.18
CA GLU A 363 17.26 16.87 0.91
C GLU A 363 16.78 16.69 2.36
N ARG A 364 16.46 17.80 3.04
CA ARG A 364 15.92 17.76 4.41
C ARG A 364 14.54 17.10 4.49
N ARG A 365 13.69 17.23 3.45
CA ARG A 365 12.41 16.49 3.36
C ARG A 365 12.66 14.99 3.27
N ASP A 366 13.65 14.54 2.48
CA ASP A 366 14.00 13.13 2.37
C ASP A 366 14.48 12.56 3.72
N GLU A 367 15.24 13.32 4.51
CA GLU A 367 15.62 12.93 5.88
C GLU A 367 14.40 12.83 6.82
N LEU A 368 13.49 13.82 6.77
CA LEU A 368 12.27 13.79 7.58
C LEU A 368 11.33 12.63 7.18
N ALA A 369 11.27 12.27 5.90
CA ALA A 369 10.48 11.13 5.46
C ALA A 369 11.01 9.81 6.04
N GLN A 370 12.33 9.65 6.19
CA GLN A 370 12.92 8.50 6.88
C GLN A 370 12.55 8.48 8.38
N LEU A 371 12.54 9.64 9.04
CA LEU A 371 12.10 9.74 10.43
C LEU A 371 10.60 9.45 10.58
N LEU A 372 9.77 9.87 9.64
CA LEU A 372 8.35 9.56 9.57
C LEU A 372 8.10 8.05 9.38
N GLU A 373 8.90 7.38 8.54
CA GLU A 373 8.86 5.92 8.39
C GLU A 373 9.20 5.22 9.71
N LEU A 374 10.31 5.61 10.35
CA LEU A 374 10.71 5.03 11.65
C LEU A 374 9.67 5.28 12.74
N ASN A 375 9.07 6.47 12.78
CA ASN A 375 8.00 6.78 13.71
C ASN A 375 6.73 5.95 13.40
N TYR A 376 6.41 5.72 12.10
CA TYR A 376 5.29 4.87 11.73
C TYR A 376 5.46 3.45 12.28
N TRP A 377 6.64 2.85 12.18
CA TRP A 377 6.87 1.50 12.72
C TRP A 377 6.81 1.44 14.25
N LYS A 378 7.07 2.55 14.95
CA LYS A 378 6.77 2.66 16.40
C LYS A 378 5.26 2.72 16.64
N LEU A 379 4.50 3.40 15.77
CA LEU A 379 3.05 3.62 15.88
C LEU A 379 2.24 2.39 15.45
N ASP A 380 2.66 1.66 14.41
CA ASP A 380 1.93 0.55 13.79
C ASP A 380 1.34 -0.45 14.81
N PRO A 381 2.08 -0.94 15.85
CA PRO A 381 1.52 -1.87 16.84
C PRO A 381 0.39 -1.31 17.71
N TYR A 382 0.13 0.00 17.66
CA TYR A 382 -0.94 0.68 18.40
C TYR A 382 -2.16 1.00 17.54
N ILE A 383 -2.04 0.88 16.21
CA ILE A 383 -3.09 1.25 15.26
C ILE A 383 -3.46 0.11 14.30
N ARG A 384 -2.60 -0.90 14.13
CA ARG A 384 -2.82 -2.05 13.26
C ARG A 384 -2.94 -3.33 14.07
N SER A 385 -3.99 -4.09 13.83
CA SER A 385 -4.12 -5.44 14.37
C SER A 385 -3.08 -6.39 13.79
N GLY A 386 -2.74 -7.44 14.54
CA GLY A 386 -1.89 -8.52 14.06
C GLY A 386 -2.49 -9.19 12.83
N THR A 387 -1.65 -9.44 11.82
CA THR A 387 -2.05 -10.17 10.61
C THR A 387 -1.42 -11.55 10.57
N TYR A 388 -1.95 -12.42 9.72
CA TYR A 388 -1.32 -13.71 9.42
C TYR A 388 0.19 -13.57 9.14
N TYR A 389 0.59 -12.53 8.41
CA TYR A 389 2.01 -12.34 8.03
C TYR A 389 2.91 -11.94 9.19
N HIS A 390 2.37 -11.30 10.23
CA HIS A 390 3.10 -11.09 11.48
C HIS A 390 3.30 -12.42 12.22
N ARG A 391 2.24 -13.24 12.34
CA ARG A 391 2.29 -14.54 13.01
C ARG A 391 3.16 -15.56 12.26
N ALA A 392 3.15 -15.49 10.93
CA ALA A 392 4.01 -16.32 10.06
C ALA A 392 5.47 -15.85 9.99
N GLY A 393 5.81 -14.72 10.61
CA GLY A 393 7.17 -14.17 10.61
C GLY A 393 7.59 -13.49 9.29
N VAL A 394 6.64 -13.29 8.36
CA VAL A 394 6.92 -12.60 7.08
C VAL A 394 7.18 -11.11 7.32
N VAL A 395 6.47 -10.50 8.25
CA VAL A 395 6.63 -9.09 8.63
C VAL A 395 6.89 -9.00 10.14
N ASN A 396 7.88 -8.21 10.52
CA ASN A 396 8.09 -7.87 11.92
C ASN A 396 7.50 -6.48 12.25
N ARG A 397 7.40 -6.16 13.55
CA ARG A 397 6.83 -4.88 14.02
C ARG A 397 7.78 -3.68 13.85
N GLN A 398 8.95 -3.86 13.27
CA GLN A 398 9.91 -2.83 12.88
C GLN A 398 9.93 -2.60 11.36
N GLY A 399 9.04 -3.24 10.62
CA GLY A 399 8.94 -3.10 9.17
C GLY A 399 9.88 -4.00 8.35
N GLY A 400 10.63 -4.87 9.00
CA GLY A 400 11.43 -5.88 8.27
C GLY A 400 10.52 -6.94 7.63
N VAL A 401 10.83 -7.33 6.39
CA VAL A 401 10.04 -8.28 5.60
C VAL A 401 10.93 -9.43 5.13
N ASP A 402 10.44 -10.66 5.34
CA ASP A 402 11.03 -11.89 4.79
C ASP A 402 9.96 -12.72 4.08
N PHE A 403 9.89 -12.62 2.76
CA PHE A 403 8.94 -13.37 1.95
C PHE A 403 9.20 -14.88 1.89
N LYS A 404 10.27 -15.36 2.52
CA LYS A 404 10.64 -16.78 2.64
C LYS A 404 10.63 -17.30 4.07
N ALA A 405 10.07 -16.55 5.01
CA ALA A 405 9.96 -16.98 6.41
C ALA A 405 9.47 -18.44 6.52
N ALA A 406 10.09 -19.21 7.38
CA ALA A 406 9.95 -20.67 7.41
C ALA A 406 8.71 -21.19 8.16
N ARG A 407 7.90 -20.30 8.78
CA ARG A 407 6.73 -20.71 9.58
C ARG A 407 5.47 -20.86 8.73
#